data_c85361c3c3a909ed5a37904eed1a9788
#
_entry.id   c85361c3c3a909ed5a37904eed1a9788
#
_cell.length_a   1.000
_cell.length_b   1.000
_cell.length_c   1.000
_cell.angle_alpha   90.00
_cell.angle_beta   90.00
_cell.angle_gamma   90.00
#
_symmetry.space_group_name_H-M   'P 1'
#
loop_
_entity.id
_entity.type
_entity.pdbx_description
1 polymer ?
#
loop_
_entity_poly.entity_id
_entity_poly.type
_entity_poly.pdbx_seq_one_letter_code
_entity_poly.pdbx_strand_id
1 'polypeptide(L)'
;SNSFHMLVVQVSGGRVQILDKLKEMVRLAEGLDARDDLQEPVMQRALDCLERFGQRLRELPPRNVRVVGTNTLRRANNAADFIRRAEAALGHTVEIIPGRDRTRLATVIAE
;
A
#
# COMPACT_ATOMS: atom_id res chain seq x y z
N SER A 1 5.63 10.02 -0.29
CA SER A 1 5.51 8.58 -0.08
C SER A 1 5.74 8.17 1.37
N ASN A 2 5.42 9.06 2.29
CA ASN A 2 5.44 8.73 3.71
C ASN A 2 4.08 8.28 4.23
N SER A 3 3.05 8.35 3.39
CA SER A 3 1.70 7.98 3.78
C SER A 3 1.23 6.75 3.03
N PHE A 4 0.42 5.95 3.72
CA PHE A 4 -0.34 4.89 3.09
C PHE A 4 -1.78 5.34 2.96
N HIS A 5 -2.34 5.12 1.78
CA HIS A 5 -3.73 5.49 1.46
C HIS A 5 -4.47 4.28 0.96
N MET A 6 -5.70 4.13 1.41
CA MET A 6 -6.61 3.13 0.87
C MET A 6 -7.91 3.82 0.48
N LEU A 7 -8.38 3.51 -0.70
CA LEU A 7 -9.65 4.02 -1.21
C LEU A 7 -10.48 2.85 -1.69
N VAL A 8 -11.66 2.69 -1.11
CA VAL A 8 -12.63 1.68 -1.53
C VAL A 8 -13.76 2.40 -2.23
N VAL A 9 -13.99 2.05 -3.49
CA VAL A 9 -15.04 2.67 -4.28
C VAL A 9 -15.98 1.61 -4.83
N GLN A 10 -17.20 2.01 -5.06
CA GLN A 10 -18.20 1.21 -5.76
C GLN A 10 -18.46 1.85 -7.12
N VAL A 11 -18.36 1.06 -8.17
CA VAL A 11 -18.67 1.50 -9.53
C VAL A 11 -19.96 0.83 -9.96
N SER A 12 -20.95 1.64 -10.29
CA SER A 12 -22.27 1.14 -10.67
C SER A 12 -22.88 2.09 -11.69
N GLY A 13 -23.22 1.57 -12.87
CA GLY A 13 -23.88 2.36 -13.90
C GLY A 13 -23.10 3.59 -14.34
N GLY A 14 -21.77 3.51 -14.38
CA GLY A 14 -20.91 4.63 -14.74
C GLY A 14 -20.65 5.62 -13.62
N ARG A 15 -21.19 5.37 -12.43
CA ARG A 15 -20.97 6.23 -11.26
C ARG A 15 -19.96 5.60 -10.33
N VAL A 16 -19.11 6.46 -9.73
CA VAL A 16 -18.11 6.04 -8.74
C VAL A 16 -18.53 6.61 -7.39
N GLN A 17 -18.74 5.73 -6.42
CA GLN A 17 -19.08 6.12 -5.06
C GLN A 17 -17.97 5.67 -4.12
N ILE A 18 -17.47 6.60 -3.30
CA ILE A 18 -16.45 6.28 -2.30
C ILE A 18 -17.15 5.66 -1.11
N LEU A 19 -16.79 4.40 -0.80
CA LEU A 19 -17.35 3.67 0.33
C LEU A 19 -16.48 3.80 1.58
N ASP A 20 -15.16 3.90 1.39
CA ASP A 20 -14.24 3.96 2.50
C ASP A 20 -12.95 4.67 2.06
N LYS A 21 -12.33 5.38 2.97
CA LYS A 21 -11.09 6.09 2.70
C LYS A 21 -10.25 6.11 3.96
N LEU A 22 -9.06 5.56 3.88
CA LEU A 22 -8.11 5.51 4.98
C LEU A 22 -6.81 6.16 4.57
N LYS A 23 -6.24 6.91 5.49
CA LYS A 23 -4.91 7.49 5.32
C LYS A 23 -4.15 7.32 6.62
N GLU A 24 -2.92 6.83 6.53
CA GLU A 24 -2.08 6.66 7.69
C GLU A 24 -0.67 7.12 7.37
N MET A 25 -0.12 7.99 8.23
CA MET A 25 1.23 8.52 8.08
C MET A 25 2.21 7.52 8.68
N VAL A 26 2.81 6.70 7.84
CA VAL A 26 3.72 5.64 8.27
C VAL A 26 5.16 6.12 8.33
N ARG A 27 5.51 7.11 7.52
CA ARG A 27 6.85 7.69 7.43
C ARG A 27 7.91 6.65 7.06
N LEU A 28 7.60 5.89 6.02
CA LEU A 28 8.46 4.81 5.58
C LEU A 28 9.85 5.29 5.17
N ALA A 29 9.93 6.47 4.55
CA ALA A 29 11.20 7.02 4.10
C ALA A 29 12.17 7.31 5.25
N GLU A 30 11.65 7.62 6.43
CA GLU A 30 12.49 7.84 7.62
C GLU A 30 13.18 6.57 8.09
N GLY A 31 12.70 5.41 7.66
CA GLY A 31 13.28 4.14 8.00
C GLY A 31 14.45 3.72 7.13
N LEU A 32 14.78 4.49 6.10
CA LEU A 32 15.95 4.21 5.27
C LEU A 32 17.21 4.63 6.02
N ASP A 33 18.16 3.71 6.15
CA ASP A 33 19.46 4.00 6.76
C ASP A 33 20.45 4.53 5.71
N ALA A 34 21.71 4.70 6.09
CA ALA A 34 22.75 5.23 5.20
C ALA A 34 23.02 4.34 3.99
N ARG A 35 22.59 3.08 4.03
CA ARG A 35 22.74 2.11 2.94
C ARG A 35 21.48 1.95 2.12
N ASP A 36 20.46 2.78 2.37
CA ASP A 36 19.14 2.68 1.76
C ASP A 36 18.44 1.36 2.09
N ASP A 37 18.66 0.81 3.29
CA ASP A 37 17.91 -0.32 3.81
C ASP A 37 16.82 0.16 4.76
N LEU A 38 15.63 -0.42 4.63
CA LEU A 38 14.55 -0.16 5.57
C LEU A 38 14.84 -0.84 6.90
N GLN A 39 14.74 -0.07 7.98
CA GLN A 39 14.98 -0.59 9.33
C GLN A 39 13.75 -1.34 9.84
N GLU A 40 14.00 -2.39 10.63
CA GLU A 40 12.94 -3.29 11.11
C GLU A 40 11.82 -2.57 11.87
N PRO A 41 12.09 -1.62 12.79
CA PRO A 41 11.00 -0.95 13.50
C PRO A 41 10.04 -0.21 12.58
N VAL A 42 10.56 0.41 11.52
CA VAL A 42 9.73 1.12 10.55
C VAL A 42 8.96 0.15 9.68
N MET A 43 9.59 -0.94 9.25
CA MET A 43 8.90 -1.98 8.50
C MET A 43 7.75 -2.55 9.32
N GLN A 44 7.96 -2.80 10.61
CA GLN A 44 6.93 -3.35 11.47
C GLN A 44 5.74 -2.39 11.60
N ARG A 45 6.01 -1.10 11.77
CA ARG A 45 4.96 -0.08 11.82
C ARG A 45 4.15 -0.05 10.54
N ALA A 46 4.84 -0.13 9.40
CA ALA A 46 4.19 -0.17 8.10
C ALA A 46 3.35 -1.43 7.92
N LEU A 47 3.88 -2.58 8.33
CA LEU A 47 3.17 -3.85 8.22
C LEU A 47 1.91 -3.88 9.09
N ASP A 48 1.96 -3.29 10.28
CA ASP A 48 0.79 -3.18 11.14
C ASP A 48 -0.32 -2.37 10.47
N CYS A 49 0.05 -1.29 9.80
CA CYS A 49 -0.89 -0.49 9.01
C CYS A 49 -1.50 -1.31 7.87
N LEU A 50 -0.67 -2.02 7.12
CA LEU A 50 -1.12 -2.82 5.99
C LEU A 50 -2.00 -3.99 6.43
N GLU A 51 -1.76 -4.52 7.62
CA GLU A 51 -2.61 -5.55 8.17
C GLU A 51 -4.02 -5.02 8.44
N ARG A 52 -4.13 -3.80 8.98
CA ARG A 52 -5.44 -3.15 9.16
C ARG A 52 -6.12 -2.90 7.82
N PHE A 53 -5.37 -2.46 6.82
CA PHE A 53 -5.91 -2.29 5.47
C PHE A 53 -6.38 -3.62 4.91
N GLY A 54 -5.58 -4.67 5.08
CA GLY A 54 -5.91 -6.01 4.60
C GLY A 54 -7.21 -6.55 5.17
N GLN A 55 -7.51 -6.23 6.42
CA GLN A 55 -8.76 -6.65 7.05
C GLN A 55 -9.98 -6.09 6.31
N ARG A 56 -9.87 -4.87 5.79
CA ARG A 56 -10.96 -4.26 5.03
C ARG A 56 -11.06 -4.78 3.61
N LEU A 57 -9.97 -5.34 3.08
CA LEU A 57 -9.92 -5.86 1.72
C LEU A 57 -10.27 -7.34 1.64
N ARG A 58 -10.49 -7.99 2.77
CA ARG A 58 -10.58 -9.45 2.87
C ARG A 58 -11.68 -10.04 2.00
N GLU A 59 -12.79 -9.34 1.85
CA GLU A 59 -13.94 -9.83 1.10
C GLU A 59 -13.92 -9.44 -0.38
N LEU A 60 -12.91 -8.68 -0.79
CA LEU A 60 -12.81 -8.23 -2.18
C LEU A 60 -11.98 -9.21 -2.99
N PRO A 61 -12.43 -9.57 -4.20
CA PRO A 61 -11.64 -10.46 -5.06
C PRO A 61 -10.36 -9.76 -5.53
N PRO A 62 -9.28 -10.51 -5.75
CA PRO A 62 -7.99 -9.90 -6.15
C PRO A 62 -8.07 -9.01 -7.38
N ARG A 63 -8.95 -9.33 -8.34
CA ARG A 63 -9.11 -8.53 -9.57
C ARG A 63 -9.66 -7.12 -9.29
N ASN A 64 -10.28 -6.92 -8.13
CA ASN A 64 -10.85 -5.63 -7.76
C ASN A 64 -9.93 -4.81 -6.86
N VAL A 65 -8.73 -5.31 -6.57
CA VAL A 65 -7.78 -4.67 -5.66
C VAL A 65 -6.51 -4.34 -6.42
N ARG A 66 -6.05 -3.10 -6.30
CA ARG A 66 -4.76 -2.69 -6.84
C ARG A 66 -3.97 -2.02 -5.73
N VAL A 67 -2.75 -2.51 -5.49
CA VAL A 67 -1.84 -1.96 -4.50
C VAL A 67 -0.57 -1.53 -5.20
N VAL A 68 -0.16 -0.29 -4.98
CA VAL A 68 1.02 0.25 -5.64
C VAL A 68 1.93 0.91 -4.63
N GLY A 69 3.23 0.76 -4.85
CA GLY A 69 4.26 1.46 -4.10
C GLY A 69 5.05 2.38 -5.02
N THR A 70 5.62 3.42 -4.46
CA THR A 70 6.36 4.41 -5.23
C THR A 70 7.80 4.57 -4.71
N ASN A 71 8.28 5.80 -4.58
CA ASN A 71 9.69 6.15 -4.44
C ASN A 71 10.46 5.41 -3.35
N THR A 72 9.96 5.32 -2.15
CA THR A 72 10.69 4.70 -1.05
C THR A 72 10.98 3.23 -1.32
N LEU A 73 9.97 2.51 -1.83
CA LEU A 73 10.13 1.09 -2.16
C LEU A 73 11.05 0.87 -3.36
N ARG A 74 11.16 1.85 -4.25
CA ARG A 74 12.12 1.78 -5.35
C ARG A 74 13.55 1.98 -4.89
N ARG A 75 13.75 2.80 -3.86
CA ARG A 75 15.08 3.11 -3.32
C ARG A 75 15.61 2.05 -2.37
N ALA A 76 14.74 1.41 -1.62
CA ALA A 76 15.16 0.50 -0.57
C ALA A 76 15.83 -0.75 -1.14
N ASN A 77 17.02 -1.06 -0.67
CA ASN A 77 17.76 -2.25 -1.11
C ASN A 77 17.06 -3.54 -0.68
N ASN A 78 16.40 -3.52 0.47
CA ASN A 78 15.68 -4.68 0.99
C ASN A 78 14.17 -4.60 0.72
N ALA A 79 13.78 -3.88 -0.32
CA ALA A 79 12.38 -3.71 -0.67
C ALA A 79 11.68 -5.03 -0.97
N ALA A 80 12.38 -5.97 -1.61
CA ALA A 80 11.80 -7.27 -1.94
C ALA A 80 11.32 -8.02 -0.70
N ASP A 81 12.11 -7.98 0.38
CA ASP A 81 11.72 -8.61 1.65
C ASP A 81 10.50 -7.93 2.25
N PHE A 82 10.51 -6.60 2.27
CA PHE A 82 9.37 -5.84 2.78
C PHE A 82 8.10 -6.09 1.95
N ILE A 83 8.22 -6.09 0.61
CA ILE A 83 7.08 -6.33 -0.28
C ILE A 83 6.48 -7.70 -0.03
N ARG A 84 7.29 -8.73 0.13
CA ARG A 84 6.81 -10.08 0.41
C ARG A 84 6.01 -10.11 1.71
N ARG A 85 6.51 -9.44 2.75
CA ARG A 85 5.83 -9.36 4.04
C ARG A 85 4.55 -8.51 3.93
N ALA A 86 4.60 -7.44 3.16
CA ALA A 86 3.44 -6.57 2.91
C ALA A 86 2.33 -7.31 2.16
N GLU A 87 2.68 -8.11 1.18
CA GLU A 87 1.70 -8.90 0.43
C GLU A 87 1.03 -9.94 1.33
N ALA A 88 1.77 -10.53 2.26
CA ALA A 88 1.18 -11.44 3.23
C ALA A 88 0.21 -10.73 4.17
N ALA A 89 0.54 -9.50 4.60
CA ALA A 89 -0.33 -8.72 5.48
C ALA A 89 -1.60 -8.24 4.78
N LEU A 90 -1.47 -7.81 3.52
CA LEU A 90 -2.59 -7.31 2.72
C LEU A 90 -3.46 -8.43 2.15
N GLY A 91 -2.87 -9.56 1.81
CA GLY A 91 -3.52 -10.62 1.06
C GLY A 91 -3.61 -10.33 -0.44
N HIS A 92 -2.86 -9.36 -0.94
CA HIS A 92 -2.87 -8.94 -2.35
C HIS A 92 -1.46 -8.59 -2.80
N THR A 93 -1.23 -8.67 -4.11
CA THR A 93 0.08 -8.34 -4.68
C THR A 93 0.32 -6.84 -4.70
N VAL A 94 1.61 -6.45 -4.60
CA VAL A 94 2.04 -5.05 -4.62
C VAL A 94 2.82 -4.79 -5.90
N GLU A 95 2.44 -3.74 -6.62
CA GLU A 95 3.15 -3.25 -7.80
C GLU A 95 4.00 -2.05 -7.44
N ILE A 96 5.20 -1.96 -8.02
CA ILE A 96 6.04 -0.77 -7.86
C ILE A 96 5.91 0.05 -9.15
N ILE A 97 5.49 1.30 -9.01
CA ILE A 97 5.27 2.19 -10.15
C ILE A 97 6.17 3.42 -10.07
N PRO A 98 6.39 4.12 -11.20
CA PRO A 98 7.15 5.36 -11.20
C PRO A 98 6.51 6.42 -10.29
N GLY A 99 7.35 7.23 -9.65
CA GLY A 99 6.90 8.24 -8.69
C GLY A 99 6.05 9.35 -9.26
N ARG A 100 5.89 9.42 -10.57
CA ARG A 100 5.03 10.41 -11.22
C ARG A 100 3.55 10.17 -10.96
N ASP A 101 3.18 8.95 -10.67
CA ASP A 101 1.79 8.58 -10.44
C ASP A 101 1.48 8.67 -8.95
N ARG A 102 1.52 9.89 -8.43
CA ARG A 102 1.47 10.17 -7.00
C ARG A 102 0.14 9.87 -6.34
N THR A 103 -0.90 9.64 -7.12
CA THR A 103 -2.25 9.53 -6.58
C THR A 103 -2.62 8.13 -6.14
N ARG A 104 -1.71 7.15 -6.33
CA ARG A 104 -2.11 5.75 -6.21
C ARG A 104 -1.18 4.95 -5.35
N LEU A 105 -1.35 5.05 -4.04
CA LEU A 105 -0.66 4.17 -3.12
C LEU A 105 -1.43 2.87 -2.93
N ALA A 106 -2.73 2.94 -2.87
CA ALA A 106 -3.60 1.78 -2.87
C ALA A 106 -4.96 2.20 -3.36
N THR A 107 -5.48 1.51 -4.36
CA THR A 107 -6.82 1.74 -4.88
C THR A 107 -7.55 0.42 -4.88
N VAL A 108 -8.72 0.40 -4.26
CA VAL A 108 -9.58 -0.77 -4.22
C VAL A 108 -10.89 -0.40 -4.89
N ILE A 109 -11.28 -1.18 -5.89
CA ILE A 109 -12.53 -0.98 -6.59
C ILE A 109 -13.44 -2.16 -6.28
N ALA A 110 -14.59 -1.89 -5.70
CA ALA A 110 -15.63 -2.88 -5.44
C ALA A 110 -16.83 -2.57 -6.32
N GLU A 111 -17.28 -3.58 -7.03
CA GLU A 111 -18.49 -3.48 -7.86
C GLU A 111 -19.64 -4.24 -7.23
#